data_0d1128bfc3f3649f3eeb1a6468a4018a
#
_entry.id   0d1128bfc3f3649f3eeb1a6468a4018a
#
_cell.length_a   1.000
_cell.length_b   1.000
_cell.length_c   1.000
_cell.angle_alpha   90.00
_cell.angle_beta   90.00
_cell.angle_gamma   90.00
#
_symmetry.space_group_name_H-M   'P 1'
#
loop_
_entity.id
_entity.type
_entity.pdbx_description
1 polymer ?
#
loop_
_entity_poly.entity_id
_entity_poly.type
_entity_poly.pdbx_seq_one_letter_code
_entity_poly.pdbx_strand_id
1 'polypeptide(L)' 'MNILLQNKTTLTYLTDLSTWTMQHEKARLFGTGIEALFFCFNRHLKNMQILGEFVNPRLNFTMPVTDLRGG' A
#
# COMPACT_ATOMS: atom_id res chain seq x y z
N MET A 1 7.10 7.83 -9.70
CA MET A 1 7.00 6.86 -8.60
C MET A 1 5.55 6.44 -8.42
N ASN A 2 5.32 5.15 -8.29
CA ASN A 2 3.99 4.60 -8.00
C ASN A 2 3.87 4.32 -6.51
N ILE A 3 2.72 4.65 -5.94
CA ILE A 3 2.41 4.38 -4.53
C ILE A 3 1.29 3.35 -4.47
N LEU A 4 1.56 2.23 -3.81
CA LEU A 4 0.63 1.10 -3.70
C LEU A 4 0.45 0.71 -2.25
N LEU A 5 -0.62 -0.04 -1.97
CA LEU A 5 -0.82 -0.67 -0.66
C LEU A 5 -0.63 -2.18 -0.79
N GLN A 6 0.14 -2.74 0.13
CA GLN A 6 0.45 -4.17 0.14
C GLN A 6 0.20 -4.74 1.54
N ASN A 7 -0.36 -5.94 1.59
CA ASN A 7 -0.49 -6.68 2.84
C ASN A 7 0.89 -7.23 3.21
N LYS A 8 1.32 -7.00 4.46
CA LYS A 8 2.65 -7.38 4.91
C LYS A 8 2.86 -8.89 5.00
N THR A 9 1.81 -9.63 5.22
CA THR A 9 1.89 -11.09 5.39
C THR A 9 1.79 -11.82 4.07
N THR A 10 0.77 -11.49 3.27
CA THR A 10 0.49 -12.20 2.02
C THR A 10 1.25 -11.62 0.83
N LEU A 11 1.74 -10.39 0.98
CA LEU A 11 2.41 -9.63 -0.08
C LEU A 11 1.53 -9.39 -1.29
N THR A 12 0.21 -9.39 -1.08
CA THR A 12 -0.75 -9.05 -2.13
C THR A 12 -1.04 -7.55 -2.13
N TYR A 13 -1.48 -7.04 -3.26
CA TYR A 13 -1.75 -5.63 -3.46
C TYR A 13 -3.25 -5.35 -3.49
N LEU A 14 -3.64 -4.18 -2.99
CA LEU A 14 -5.02 -3.73 -3.08
C LEU A 14 -5.31 -3.23 -4.49
N THR A 15 -6.45 -3.64 -5.06
CA THR A 15 -6.89 -3.19 -6.38
C THR A 15 -7.92 -2.07 -6.26
N ASP A 16 -8.29 -1.46 -7.39
CA ASP A 16 -9.35 -0.44 -7.45
C ASP A 16 -10.70 -0.99 -7.00
N LEU A 17 -10.92 -2.29 -7.15
CA LEU A 17 -12.18 -2.94 -6.77
C LEU A 17 -12.19 -3.41 -5.33
N SER A 18 -11.21 -2.98 -4.52
CA SER A 18 -11.04 -3.40 -3.12
C SER A 18 -10.87 -4.91 -2.97
N THR A 19 -10.26 -5.52 -3.96
CA THR A 19 -9.84 -6.92 -3.91
C THR A 19 -8.33 -7.00 -3.79
N TRP A 20 -7.80 -8.21 -3.67
CA TRP A 20 -6.36 -8.43 -3.50
C TRP A 20 -5.81 -9.18 -4.71
N THR A 21 -4.61 -8.80 -5.15
CA THR A 21 -3.97 -9.42 -6.30
C THR A 21 -2.48 -9.61 -6.06
N MET A 22 -1.92 -10.65 -6.67
CA MET A 22 -0.47 -10.85 -6.71
C MET A 22 0.19 -10.05 -7.83
N GLN A 23 -0.60 -9.49 -8.75
CA GLN A 23 -0.08 -8.80 -9.92
C GLN A 23 0.00 -7.30 -9.63
N HIS A 24 1.23 -6.78 -9.47
CA HIS A 24 1.42 -5.39 -9.10
C HIS A 24 0.86 -4.40 -10.14
N GLU A 25 0.78 -4.80 -11.41
CA GLU A 25 0.23 -3.95 -12.47
C GLU A 25 -1.28 -3.73 -12.34
N LYS A 26 -1.96 -4.56 -11.53
CA LYS A 26 -3.38 -4.40 -11.24
C LYS A 26 -3.65 -3.68 -9.94
N ALA A 27 -2.60 -3.30 -9.22
CA ALA A 27 -2.73 -2.61 -7.95
C ALA A 27 -3.29 -1.20 -8.16
N ARG A 28 -4.08 -0.76 -7.18
CA ARG A 28 -4.54 0.63 -7.15
C ARG A 28 -3.35 1.55 -6.90
N LEU A 29 -3.24 2.60 -7.71
CA LEU A 29 -2.21 3.62 -7.54
C LEU A 29 -2.76 4.79 -6.76
N PHE A 30 -2.01 5.25 -5.77
CA PHE A 30 -2.35 6.43 -4.98
C PHE A 30 -1.50 7.60 -5.44
N GLY A 31 -2.03 8.81 -5.33
CA GLY A 31 -1.30 10.00 -5.73
C GLY A 31 -0.15 10.32 -4.80
N THR A 32 -0.33 10.06 -3.51
CA THR A 32 0.69 10.31 -2.48
C THR A 32 0.63 9.20 -1.43
N GLY A 33 1.70 9.11 -0.62
CA GLY A 33 1.72 8.20 0.52
C GLY A 33 0.66 8.55 1.56
N ILE A 34 0.36 9.84 1.72
CA ILE A 34 -0.66 10.30 2.67
C ILE A 34 -2.05 9.81 2.24
N GLU A 35 -2.35 9.85 0.94
CA GLU A 35 -3.62 9.32 0.44
C GLU A 35 -3.76 7.84 0.74
N ALA A 36 -2.69 7.07 0.54
CA ALA A 36 -2.66 5.65 0.86
C ALA A 36 -2.89 5.42 2.35
N LEU A 37 -2.25 6.23 3.19
CA LEU A 37 -2.38 6.13 4.65
C LEU A 37 -3.82 6.40 5.10
N PHE A 38 -4.43 7.47 4.60
CA PHE A 38 -5.83 7.80 4.93
C PHE A 38 -6.78 6.74 4.43
N PHE A 39 -6.51 6.16 3.27
CA PHE A 39 -7.33 5.07 2.76
C PHE A 39 -7.33 3.89 3.75
N CYS A 40 -6.16 3.54 4.27
CA CYS A 40 -6.05 2.48 5.28
C CYS A 40 -6.87 2.80 6.52
N PHE A 41 -6.76 4.02 7.04
CA PHE A 41 -7.49 4.41 8.25
C PHE A 41 -8.99 4.42 8.02
N ASN A 42 -9.44 4.98 6.90
CA ASN A 42 -10.87 5.08 6.60
C ASN A 42 -11.52 3.71 6.40
N ARG A 43 -10.77 2.74 5.91
CA ARG A 43 -11.26 1.38 5.66
C ARG A 43 -10.90 0.41 6.78
N HIS A 44 -10.22 0.89 7.83
CA HIS A 44 -9.79 0.05 8.96
C HIS A 44 -8.95 -1.14 8.50
N LEU A 45 -8.14 -0.94 7.48
CA LEU A 45 -7.24 -1.98 6.98
C LEU A 45 -6.11 -2.21 7.96
N LYS A 46 -5.80 -3.47 8.20
CA LYS A 46 -4.74 -3.87 9.12
C LYS A 46 -3.63 -4.60 8.38
N ASN A 47 -2.45 -4.63 8.98
CA ASN A 47 -1.31 -5.38 8.47
C ASN A 47 -0.87 -4.91 7.08
N MET A 48 -0.91 -3.58 6.88
CA MET A 48 -0.60 -2.98 5.59
C MET A 48 0.76 -2.29 5.61
N GLN A 49 1.33 -2.18 4.43
CA GLN A 49 2.49 -1.31 4.20
C GLN A 49 2.30 -0.55 2.90
N ILE A 50 2.90 0.64 2.85
CA ILE A 50 2.93 1.46 1.65
C ILE A 50 4.17 1.06 0.86
N LEU A 51 3.99 0.76 -0.43
CA LEU A 51 5.09 0.44 -1.33
C LEU A 51 5.30 1.61 -2.28
N GLY A 52 6.50 2.16 -2.27
CA GLY A 52 6.94 3.14 -3.27
C GLY A 52 7.72 2.44 -4.36
N GLU A 53 7.23 2.54 -5.60
CA GLU A 53 7.79 1.81 -6.73
C GLU A 53 8.36 2.78 -7.74
N PHE A 54 9.66 2.66 -8.02
CA PHE A 54 10.38 3.52 -8.96
C PHE A 54 10.71 2.74 -10.23
N VAL A 55 11.06 3.47 -11.30
CA VAL A 55 11.56 2.85 -12.52
C VAL A 55 12.80 2.01 -12.22
N ASN A 56 13.72 2.55 -11.39
CA ASN A 56 14.84 1.77 -10.90
C ASN A 56 14.38 1.03 -9.63
N PRO A 57 14.22 -0.31 -9.67
CA PRO A 57 13.71 -1.05 -8.52
C PRO A 57 14.60 -1.00 -7.28
N ARG A 58 15.86 -0.61 -7.41
CA ARG A 58 16.73 -0.42 -6.25
C ARG A 58 16.28 0.72 -5.35
N LEU A 59 15.48 1.64 -5.87
CA LEU A 59 14.94 2.77 -5.11
C LEU A 59 13.62 2.44 -4.46
N ASN A 60 13.04 1.28 -4.74
CA ASN A 60 11.77 0.88 -4.14
C ASN A 60 11.91 0.80 -2.62
N PHE A 61 10.86 1.20 -1.93
CA PHE A 61 10.86 1.15 -0.46
C PHE A 61 9.48 0.71 0.03
N THR A 62 9.44 0.19 1.24
CA THR A 62 8.20 -0.09 1.94
C THR A 62 8.19 0.65 3.26
N MET A 63 7.00 1.07 3.67
CA MET A 63 6.79 1.74 4.94
C MET A 63 5.56 1.12 5.61
N PRO A 64 5.74 0.51 6.80
CA PRO A 64 4.58 -0.07 7.49
C PRO A 64 3.60 1.00 7.89
N VAL A 65 2.30 0.67 7.76
CA VAL A 65 1.24 1.54 8.25
C VAL A 65 0.99 1.16 9.71
N THR A 66 1.20 2.11 10.60
CA THR A 66 1.00 1.90 12.02
C THR A 66 -0.24 2.66 12.49
N ASP A 67 -0.90 2.12 13.53
CA ASP A 67 -2.03 2.79 14.13
C ASP A 67 -1.53 3.98 14.95
N LEU A 68 -1.95 5.18 14.55
CA LEU A 68 -1.54 6.40 15.23
C LEU A 68 -2.11 6.54 16.63
N ARG A 69 -3.06 5.68 17.00
CA ARG A 69 -3.63 5.70 18.35
C ARG A 69 -2.81 4.90 19.35
N GLY A 70 -1.63 4.49 18.95
CA GLY A 70 -0.69 3.85 19.83
C GLY A 70 -1.15 2.50 20.36
N GLY A 71 -2.04 1.90 19.66
CA GLY A 71 -2.57 0.60 20.05
C GLY A 71 -1.51 -0.46 20.15
#